data_28243887d9a09112c6c9506cc3907379
#
_entry.id   28243887d9a09112c6c9506cc3907379
#
_cell.length_a   1.000
_cell.length_b   1.000
_cell.length_c   1.000
_cell.angle_alpha   90.00
_cell.angle_beta   90.00
_cell.angle_gamma   90.00
#
_symmetry.space_group_name_H-M   'P 1'
#
loop_
_entity.id
_entity.type
_entity.pdbx_description
1 polymer ?
#
loop_
_entity_poly.entity_id
_entity_poly.type
_entity_poly.pdbx_seq_one_letter_code
_entity_poly.pdbx_strand_id
1 'polypeptide(L)'
;MTTCPSCQATVGESEEYCEACGAALSPTAAATEPVPDGAADTPATDTDLSGTTDLSGTASTCPACGGEVAADGYCGTCGARAPKHRDHFSEQPAPWVAAVCDRGLRHTRNEDAVALAAGVTPGSHAVLVVCDGVSSSVDSDLASLAAARAARDVLASSHSRGMGTEISLIAAVVARLGAAADAANEAVLEVTRNAKKAQAPDVAAADPSLSPASCTFVAAVVEQDLLVVGSVGDSRAYWVPDVGEAIALTLDDSFAQMQIATGVLRAEAESGPQSHAITRWLGEDAPDHKPATATMTLTEPGWLLVCSDGLWNYCSAAHDLADLVHSTSSTSPAAAEPLALAEALVSWAKAQGGQDNISAALARIQPA
;
A
#
# COMPACT_ATOMS: atom_id res chain seq x y z
N MET A 1 18.36 13.27 35.81
CA MET A 1 17.98 12.30 34.77
C MET A 1 16.54 11.91 35.00
N THR A 2 15.69 12.19 34.08
CA THR A 2 14.26 11.85 34.09
C THR A 2 13.98 10.72 33.11
N THR A 3 12.82 10.11 33.20
CA THR A 3 12.42 9.06 32.26
C THR A 3 11.32 9.58 31.33
N CYS A 4 11.39 9.24 30.06
CA CYS A 4 10.38 9.59 29.08
C CYS A 4 9.03 8.96 29.47
N PRO A 5 7.93 9.75 29.54
CA PRO A 5 6.63 9.22 29.91
C PRO A 5 6.03 8.24 28.88
N SER A 6 6.50 8.30 27.63
CA SER A 6 5.96 7.47 26.54
C SER A 6 6.68 6.14 26.35
N CYS A 7 8.01 6.08 26.52
CA CYS A 7 8.80 4.86 26.26
C CYS A 7 9.72 4.44 27.43
N GLN A 8 9.72 5.18 28.54
CA GLN A 8 10.52 4.94 29.75
C GLN A 8 12.04 4.99 29.55
N ALA A 9 12.54 5.44 28.40
CA ALA A 9 13.96 5.67 28.18
C ALA A 9 14.46 6.81 29.07
N THR A 10 15.71 6.72 29.50
CA THR A 10 16.37 7.77 30.30
C THR A 10 16.64 8.99 29.41
N VAL A 11 16.21 10.18 29.84
CA VAL A 11 16.35 11.43 29.09
C VAL A 11 17.06 12.49 29.94
N GLY A 12 17.77 13.39 29.29
CA GLY A 12 18.45 14.51 29.93
C GLY A 12 17.44 15.57 30.41
N GLU A 13 17.83 16.36 31.42
CA GLU A 13 16.96 17.40 32.01
C GLU A 13 16.73 18.61 31.09
N SER A 14 17.53 18.75 30.04
CA SER A 14 17.47 19.85 29.06
C SER A 14 16.94 19.40 27.68
N GLU A 15 16.53 18.16 27.54
CA GLU A 15 16.01 17.63 26.28
C GLU A 15 14.53 17.99 26.12
N GLU A 16 14.19 18.60 25.01
CA GLU A 16 12.80 18.95 24.65
C GLU A 16 12.03 17.76 24.08
N TYR A 17 12.76 16.77 23.54
CA TYR A 17 12.21 15.56 22.93
C TYR A 17 13.00 14.33 23.34
N CYS A 18 12.33 13.20 23.45
CA CYS A 18 12.97 11.92 23.75
C CYS A 18 13.67 11.38 22.48
N GLU A 19 15.01 11.20 22.54
CA GLU A 19 15.78 10.66 21.41
C GLU A 19 15.37 9.22 21.02
N ALA A 20 14.82 8.45 21.97
CA ALA A 20 14.43 7.05 21.72
C ALA A 20 13.07 6.90 21.04
N CYS A 21 12.12 7.84 21.24
CA CYS A 21 10.76 7.71 20.71
C CYS A 21 10.17 9.00 20.11
N GLY A 22 10.91 10.09 20.12
CA GLY A 22 10.48 11.39 19.57
C GLY A 22 9.38 12.11 20.37
N ALA A 23 8.98 11.61 21.54
CA ALA A 23 7.95 12.26 22.34
C ALA A 23 8.42 13.56 22.96
N ALA A 24 7.60 14.62 22.93
CA ALA A 24 7.90 15.89 23.60
C ALA A 24 7.93 15.71 25.12
N LEU A 25 8.95 16.25 25.77
CA LEU A 25 9.21 16.08 27.21
C LEU A 25 8.73 17.27 28.04
N SER A 26 8.33 18.39 27.40
CA SER A 26 7.82 19.58 28.09
C SER A 26 6.28 19.68 27.94
N PRO A 27 5.54 19.90 29.03
CA PRO A 27 4.12 20.12 28.95
C PRO A 27 3.84 21.58 28.59
N THR A 28 3.56 21.87 27.32
CA THR A 28 2.93 23.15 26.97
C THR A 28 1.42 22.99 27.08
N ALA A 29 0.88 23.56 28.16
CA ALA A 29 -0.56 23.66 28.36
C ALA A 29 -1.17 24.65 27.38
N ALA A 30 -2.24 24.23 26.68
CA ALA A 30 -3.39 25.07 26.42
C ALA A 30 -4.54 24.21 25.85
N ALA A 31 -5.52 24.00 26.71
CA ALA A 31 -6.87 23.61 26.28
C ALA A 31 -7.55 24.81 25.63
N THR A 32 -8.27 24.64 24.54
CA THR A 32 -9.37 25.51 24.13
C THR A 32 -10.47 24.65 23.51
N GLU A 33 -11.68 24.96 23.94
CA GLU A 33 -12.96 24.29 23.72
C GLU A 33 -13.46 24.36 22.26
N PRO A 34 -14.45 23.55 21.89
CA PRO A 34 -14.94 23.38 20.53
C PRO A 34 -15.92 24.47 20.10
N VAL A 35 -15.92 24.82 18.83
CA VAL A 35 -16.92 25.68 18.17
C VAL A 35 -17.59 24.87 17.06
N PRO A 36 -18.93 25.09 16.84
CA PRO A 36 -19.80 24.12 16.21
C PRO A 36 -19.92 24.21 14.67
N ASP A 37 -20.58 23.18 14.15
CA ASP A 37 -21.14 22.94 12.82
C ASP A 37 -21.40 24.14 11.91
N GLY A 38 -20.98 23.99 10.67
CA GLY A 38 -21.43 24.77 9.54
C GLY A 38 -21.27 24.00 8.26
N ALA A 39 -22.32 23.31 7.82
CA ALA A 39 -22.42 22.65 6.56
C ALA A 39 -22.27 23.63 5.37
N ALA A 40 -21.51 23.27 4.36
CA ALA A 40 -21.71 23.78 3.01
C ALA A 40 -21.30 22.71 1.99
N ASP A 41 -22.30 22.18 1.33
CA ASP A 41 -22.24 21.42 0.08
C ASP A 41 -21.42 22.15 -0.97
N THR A 42 -20.51 21.46 -1.62
CA THR A 42 -20.06 21.82 -2.96
C THR A 42 -19.91 20.55 -3.81
N PRO A 43 -20.37 20.58 -5.07
CA PRO A 43 -20.57 19.39 -5.90
C PRO A 43 -19.23 18.86 -6.45
N ALA A 44 -19.16 17.55 -6.55
CA ALA A 44 -18.11 16.83 -7.25
C ALA A 44 -17.99 17.28 -8.70
N THR A 45 -16.81 17.73 -9.08
CA THR A 45 -16.46 17.95 -10.47
C THR A 45 -15.86 16.66 -11.05
N ASP A 46 -16.53 16.15 -12.07
CA ASP A 46 -16.00 15.13 -12.98
C ASP A 46 -14.60 15.49 -13.44
N THR A 47 -13.62 14.66 -13.12
CA THR A 47 -12.26 14.79 -13.64
C THR A 47 -12.02 13.73 -14.69
N ASP A 48 -11.82 14.22 -15.89
CA ASP A 48 -11.47 13.57 -17.14
C ASP A 48 -10.37 12.50 -16.96
N LEU A 49 -10.62 11.29 -17.47
CA LEU A 49 -9.79 10.09 -17.35
C LEU A 49 -8.53 10.07 -18.23
N SER A 50 -8.03 11.22 -18.70
CA SER A 50 -6.85 11.32 -19.59
C SER A 50 -5.70 12.18 -19.08
N GLY A 51 -5.66 12.52 -17.78
CA GLY A 51 -4.61 13.34 -17.18
C GLY A 51 -3.63 12.53 -16.35
N THR A 52 -2.36 12.55 -16.70
CA THR A 52 -1.25 12.28 -15.77
C THR A 52 -1.34 13.29 -14.62
N THR A 53 -2.03 12.92 -13.54
CA THR A 53 -2.05 13.74 -12.33
C THR A 53 -0.64 13.73 -11.74
N ASP A 54 0.02 14.88 -11.77
CA ASP A 54 1.25 15.12 -11.03
C ASP A 54 0.92 15.02 -9.53
N LEU A 55 1.30 13.91 -8.91
CA LEU A 55 1.08 13.63 -7.49
C LEU A 55 2.07 14.40 -6.58
N SER A 56 2.85 15.35 -7.12
CA SER A 56 3.87 16.13 -6.38
C SER A 56 3.32 17.40 -5.72
N GLY A 57 2.06 17.77 -5.96
CA GLY A 57 1.45 18.99 -5.40
C GLY A 57 1.46 19.01 -3.86
N THR A 58 1.96 20.11 -3.26
CA THR A 58 1.85 20.39 -1.82
C THR A 58 0.71 21.34 -1.53
N ALA A 59 0.09 21.21 -0.36
CA ALA A 59 -0.94 22.17 0.08
C ALA A 59 -0.32 23.57 0.24
N SER A 60 -0.99 24.61 -0.24
CA SER A 60 -0.55 26.00 -0.10
C SER A 60 -0.78 26.57 1.31
N THR A 61 -1.63 25.93 2.11
CA THR A 61 -1.99 26.34 3.46
C THR A 61 -1.69 25.19 4.44
N CYS A 62 -1.03 25.52 5.52
CA CYS A 62 -0.66 24.55 6.55
C CYS A 62 -1.89 24.07 7.32
N PRO A 63 -2.19 22.76 7.36
CA PRO A 63 -3.35 22.22 8.08
C PRO A 63 -3.20 22.33 9.60
N ALA A 64 -1.98 22.49 10.12
CA ALA A 64 -1.72 22.56 11.55
C ALA A 64 -1.98 23.97 12.15
N CYS A 65 -1.73 25.04 11.38
CA CYS A 65 -1.83 26.41 11.92
C CYS A 65 -2.44 27.43 10.96
N GLY A 66 -2.84 27.04 9.74
CA GLY A 66 -3.37 27.94 8.72
C GLY A 66 -2.34 28.88 8.07
N GLY A 67 -1.06 28.77 8.43
CA GLY A 67 0.01 29.59 7.87
C GLY A 67 0.36 29.18 6.42
N GLU A 68 1.07 30.08 5.71
CA GLU A 68 1.51 29.84 4.34
C GLU A 68 2.63 28.78 4.30
N VAL A 69 2.53 27.86 3.34
CA VAL A 69 3.57 26.86 3.07
C VAL A 69 4.55 27.43 2.04
N ALA A 70 5.83 27.48 2.40
CA ALA A 70 6.89 27.95 1.53
C ALA A 70 7.22 26.93 0.42
N ALA A 71 8.00 27.36 -0.58
CA ALA A 71 8.37 26.52 -1.73
C ALA A 71 9.20 25.27 -1.35
N ASP A 72 9.82 25.27 -0.16
CA ASP A 72 10.54 24.12 0.39
C ASP A 72 9.61 23.06 0.99
N GLY A 73 8.28 23.33 1.01
CA GLY A 73 7.27 22.41 1.53
C GLY A 73 7.08 22.49 3.06
N TYR A 74 7.59 23.51 3.72
CA TYR A 74 7.41 23.72 5.16
C TYR A 74 6.59 24.99 5.44
N CYS A 75 5.83 24.97 6.52
CA CYS A 75 5.08 26.13 6.96
C CYS A 75 5.99 27.18 7.55
N GLY A 76 6.00 28.39 6.99
CA GLY A 76 6.80 29.50 7.49
C GLY A 76 6.43 30.00 8.89
N THR A 77 5.25 29.60 9.41
CA THR A 77 4.73 30.02 10.73
C THR A 77 5.07 29.00 11.83
N CYS A 78 4.83 27.71 11.61
CA CYS A 78 4.98 26.67 12.65
C CYS A 78 6.06 25.62 12.32
N GLY A 79 6.72 25.71 11.18
CA GLY A 79 7.74 24.74 10.75
C GLY A 79 7.21 23.36 10.36
N ALA A 80 5.91 23.13 10.43
CA ALA A 80 5.33 21.84 10.05
C ALA A 80 5.52 21.60 8.55
N ARG A 81 5.88 20.37 8.18
CA ARG A 81 5.92 19.93 6.79
C ARG A 81 4.50 19.89 6.22
N ALA A 82 4.30 20.45 5.04
CA ALA A 82 3.04 20.36 4.35
C ALA A 82 2.80 18.93 3.85
N PRO A 83 1.58 18.39 3.98
CA PRO A 83 1.24 17.12 3.41
C PRO A 83 1.32 17.19 1.88
N LYS A 84 1.90 16.18 1.27
CA LYS A 84 1.89 15.96 -0.17
C LYS A 84 0.68 15.12 -0.54
N HIS A 85 0.21 15.23 -1.78
CA HIS A 85 -0.88 14.39 -2.26
C HIS A 85 -0.59 12.88 -2.07
N ARG A 86 0.64 12.46 -2.27
CA ARG A 86 1.07 11.07 -2.04
C ARG A 86 1.14 10.65 -0.57
N ASP A 87 1.13 11.56 0.38
CA ASP A 87 1.15 11.18 1.80
C ASP A 87 -0.12 10.45 2.22
N HIS A 88 -1.25 10.72 1.55
CA HIS A 88 -2.51 10.00 1.70
C HIS A 88 -3.37 10.22 0.46
N PHE A 89 -3.74 9.16 -0.21
CA PHE A 89 -4.61 9.23 -1.38
C PHE A 89 -5.47 7.97 -1.53
N SER A 90 -6.53 8.08 -2.30
CA SER A 90 -7.45 6.98 -2.59
C SER A 90 -7.72 6.87 -4.08
N GLU A 91 -8.04 5.66 -4.55
CA GLU A 91 -8.55 5.35 -5.88
C GLU A 91 -9.87 4.60 -5.75
N GLN A 92 -10.88 4.98 -6.57
CA GLN A 92 -12.17 4.29 -6.61
C GLN A 92 -12.69 4.25 -8.05
N PRO A 93 -12.22 3.30 -8.88
CA PRO A 93 -12.64 3.21 -10.29
C PRO A 93 -14.11 2.78 -10.46
N ALA A 94 -14.69 2.12 -9.46
CA ALA A 94 -16.09 1.74 -9.41
C ALA A 94 -16.58 1.67 -7.95
N PRO A 95 -17.89 1.77 -7.67
CA PRO A 95 -18.42 1.75 -6.31
C PRO A 95 -18.05 0.51 -5.49
N TRP A 96 -17.75 -0.59 -6.16
CA TRP A 96 -17.43 -1.88 -5.54
C TRP A 96 -15.92 -2.18 -5.43
N VAL A 97 -15.05 -1.26 -5.90
CA VAL A 97 -13.59 -1.40 -5.84
C VAL A 97 -12.98 -0.07 -5.41
N ALA A 98 -12.17 -0.08 -4.36
CA ALA A 98 -11.45 1.09 -3.89
C ALA A 98 -10.12 0.72 -3.24
N ALA A 99 -9.22 1.67 -3.15
CA ALA A 99 -7.99 1.55 -2.39
C ALA A 99 -7.65 2.86 -1.67
N VAL A 100 -6.94 2.72 -0.57
CA VAL A 100 -6.30 3.81 0.17
C VAL A 100 -4.83 3.47 0.34
N CYS A 101 -3.99 4.47 0.14
CA CYS A 101 -2.55 4.40 0.33
C CYS A 101 -2.11 5.57 1.19
N ASP A 102 -1.46 5.29 2.32
CA ASP A 102 -1.06 6.27 3.33
C ASP A 102 0.41 6.11 3.70
N ARG A 103 1.09 7.20 3.92
CA ARG A 103 2.51 7.23 4.30
C ARG A 103 2.80 6.62 5.68
N GLY A 104 1.78 6.37 6.47
CA GLY A 104 1.95 6.02 7.87
C GLY A 104 2.43 7.19 8.73
N LEU A 105 2.94 6.87 9.91
CA LEU A 105 3.34 7.89 10.90
C LEU A 105 4.86 8.09 11.00
N ARG A 106 5.67 7.13 10.56
CA ARG A 106 7.12 7.11 10.76
C ARG A 106 7.92 7.51 9.52
N HIS A 107 7.49 7.08 8.34
CA HIS A 107 8.18 7.37 7.09
C HIS A 107 8.08 8.84 6.69
N THR A 108 9.12 9.37 6.05
CA THR A 108 9.15 10.74 5.53
C THR A 108 8.49 10.88 4.17
N ARG A 109 8.31 9.77 3.43
CA ARG A 109 7.66 9.69 2.13
C ARG A 109 6.81 8.42 2.05
N ASN A 110 5.86 8.41 1.14
CA ASN A 110 5.07 7.23 0.82
C ASN A 110 5.74 6.50 -0.34
N GLU A 111 6.30 5.33 -0.06
CA GLU A 111 6.98 4.46 -1.00
C GLU A 111 6.04 3.38 -1.57
N ASP A 112 4.86 3.23 -0.97
CA ASP A 112 3.77 2.38 -1.49
C ASP A 112 3.08 3.01 -2.70
N ALA A 113 2.52 2.17 -3.53
CA ALA A 113 1.64 2.56 -4.61
C ALA A 113 0.50 1.56 -4.81
N VAL A 114 -0.65 2.10 -5.18
CA VAL A 114 -1.81 1.32 -5.63
C VAL A 114 -2.17 1.74 -7.05
N ALA A 115 -2.73 0.83 -7.83
CA ALA A 115 -3.32 1.14 -9.12
C ALA A 115 -4.49 0.20 -9.39
N LEU A 116 -5.66 0.77 -9.67
CA LEU A 116 -6.90 0.02 -9.81
C LEU A 116 -7.52 0.18 -11.18
N ALA A 117 -8.28 -0.82 -11.59
CA ALA A 117 -9.25 -0.73 -12.69
C ALA A 117 -10.45 -1.61 -12.38
N ALA A 118 -11.66 -1.18 -12.76
CA ALA A 118 -12.86 -1.98 -12.56
C ALA A 118 -13.92 -1.69 -13.61
N GLY A 119 -14.70 -2.71 -13.96
CA GLY A 119 -15.93 -2.56 -14.70
C GLY A 119 -17.05 -1.97 -13.83
N VAL A 120 -18.04 -1.36 -14.46
CA VAL A 120 -19.18 -0.73 -13.77
C VAL A 120 -20.02 -1.79 -13.02
N THR A 121 -20.19 -2.98 -13.61
CA THR A 121 -20.97 -4.07 -12.99
C THR A 121 -20.14 -4.76 -11.93
N PRO A 122 -20.61 -4.85 -10.67
CA PRO A 122 -19.90 -5.57 -9.61
C PRO A 122 -19.57 -7.02 -10.03
N GLY A 123 -18.32 -7.44 -9.74
CA GLY A 123 -17.85 -8.78 -10.07
C GLY A 123 -17.51 -9.04 -11.53
N SER A 124 -17.83 -8.14 -12.47
CA SER A 124 -17.59 -8.38 -13.90
C SER A 124 -16.12 -8.42 -14.26
N HIS A 125 -15.35 -7.45 -13.77
CA HIS A 125 -13.91 -7.34 -13.98
C HIS A 125 -13.32 -6.32 -12.98
N ALA A 126 -12.25 -6.72 -12.32
CA ALA A 126 -11.44 -5.80 -11.52
C ALA A 126 -9.95 -6.17 -11.59
N VAL A 127 -9.13 -5.15 -11.47
CA VAL A 127 -7.68 -5.23 -11.29
C VAL A 127 -7.31 -4.44 -10.06
N LEU A 128 -6.66 -5.08 -9.11
CA LEU A 128 -6.10 -4.46 -7.92
C LEU A 128 -4.60 -4.72 -7.93
N VAL A 129 -3.79 -3.66 -7.93
CA VAL A 129 -2.33 -3.76 -7.85
C VAL A 129 -1.84 -2.97 -6.66
N VAL A 130 -0.97 -3.58 -5.86
CA VAL A 130 -0.23 -2.94 -4.77
C VAL A 130 1.25 -3.23 -4.98
N CYS A 131 2.08 -2.19 -4.87
CA CYS A 131 3.53 -2.28 -4.90
C CYS A 131 4.07 -1.48 -3.72
N ASP A 132 4.94 -2.12 -2.94
CA ASP A 132 5.62 -1.55 -1.79
C ASP A 132 7.08 -1.29 -2.16
N GLY A 133 7.52 -0.05 -2.04
CA GLY A 133 8.87 0.36 -2.41
C GLY A 133 9.89 0.01 -1.35
N VAL A 134 10.96 -0.70 -1.71
CA VAL A 134 12.01 -1.10 -0.77
C VAL A 134 12.72 0.14 -0.22
N SER A 135 12.56 0.45 1.06
CA SER A 135 12.99 1.71 1.68
C SER A 135 14.52 1.95 1.62
N SER A 136 15.32 0.89 1.51
CA SER A 136 16.78 0.99 1.34
C SER A 136 17.21 1.28 -0.11
N SER A 137 16.28 1.33 -1.06
CA SER A 137 16.57 1.60 -2.47
C SER A 137 16.33 3.06 -2.85
N VAL A 138 17.04 3.52 -3.88
CA VAL A 138 16.89 4.89 -4.42
C VAL A 138 15.58 4.95 -5.21
N ASP A 139 14.83 6.07 -5.05
CA ASP A 139 13.60 6.34 -5.81
C ASP A 139 12.55 5.19 -5.74
N SER A 140 12.49 4.49 -4.60
CA SER A 140 11.52 3.41 -4.35
C SER A 140 10.06 3.86 -4.52
N ASP A 141 9.75 5.10 -4.16
CA ASP A 141 8.44 5.71 -4.34
C ASP A 141 8.08 5.94 -5.82
N LEU A 142 9.05 6.23 -6.67
CA LEU A 142 8.85 6.32 -8.12
C LEU A 142 8.75 4.92 -8.74
N ALA A 143 9.55 3.97 -8.24
CA ALA A 143 9.56 2.59 -8.71
C ALA A 143 8.21 1.91 -8.47
N SER A 144 7.70 1.94 -7.23
CA SER A 144 6.41 1.34 -6.88
C SER A 144 5.25 1.92 -7.69
N LEU A 145 5.25 3.27 -7.88
CA LEU A 145 4.22 3.94 -8.66
C LEU A 145 4.28 3.56 -10.16
N ALA A 146 5.48 3.52 -10.73
CA ALA A 146 5.66 3.12 -12.12
C ALA A 146 5.27 1.66 -12.34
N ALA A 147 5.67 0.76 -11.44
CA ALA A 147 5.32 -0.66 -11.47
C ALA A 147 3.82 -0.89 -11.38
N ALA A 148 3.14 -0.29 -10.38
CA ALA A 148 1.72 -0.46 -10.17
C ALA A 148 0.90 0.00 -11.39
N ARG A 149 1.24 1.15 -11.96
CA ARG A 149 0.56 1.69 -13.15
C ARG A 149 0.80 0.83 -14.39
N ALA A 150 2.04 0.43 -14.66
CA ALA A 150 2.37 -0.41 -15.80
C ALA A 150 1.64 -1.76 -15.74
N ALA A 151 1.62 -2.39 -14.56
CA ALA A 151 0.88 -3.63 -14.36
C ALA A 151 -0.62 -3.47 -14.57
N ARG A 152 -1.24 -2.45 -13.95
CA ARG A 152 -2.66 -2.13 -14.15
C ARG A 152 -2.99 -1.94 -15.63
N ASP A 153 -2.19 -1.19 -16.37
CA ASP A 153 -2.46 -0.88 -17.77
C ASP A 153 -2.43 -2.14 -18.64
N VAL A 154 -1.51 -3.07 -18.39
CA VAL A 154 -1.48 -4.39 -19.04
C VAL A 154 -2.73 -5.20 -18.68
N LEU A 155 -3.09 -5.25 -17.40
CA LEU A 155 -4.21 -6.06 -16.90
C LEU A 155 -5.58 -5.49 -17.29
N ALA A 156 -5.71 -4.17 -17.41
CA ALA A 156 -6.95 -3.49 -17.79
C ALA A 156 -7.17 -3.41 -19.31
N SER A 157 -6.10 -3.52 -20.11
CA SER A 157 -6.16 -3.27 -21.58
C SER A 157 -7.01 -4.26 -22.36
N SER A 158 -7.22 -5.49 -21.84
CA SER A 158 -8.04 -6.50 -22.50
C SER A 158 -8.57 -7.54 -21.52
N HIS A 159 -9.82 -7.94 -21.70
CA HIS A 159 -10.33 -9.13 -21.00
C HIS A 159 -9.68 -10.39 -21.54
N SER A 160 -9.33 -11.31 -20.66
CA SER A 160 -8.81 -12.61 -21.09
C SER A 160 -9.91 -13.40 -21.80
N ARG A 161 -9.63 -13.78 -23.01
CA ARG A 161 -10.52 -14.66 -23.78
C ARG A 161 -9.89 -16.04 -23.81
N GLY A 162 -10.36 -16.92 -22.90
CA GLY A 162 -10.06 -18.34 -23.02
C GLY A 162 -10.67 -18.95 -24.29
N MET A 163 -10.25 -20.16 -24.63
CA MET A 163 -10.81 -20.94 -25.76
C MET A 163 -12.13 -21.63 -25.40
N GLY A 164 -12.93 -21.00 -24.52
CA GLY A 164 -14.24 -21.50 -24.11
C GLY A 164 -14.23 -22.55 -22.98
N THR A 165 -13.09 -22.76 -22.32
CA THR A 165 -12.98 -23.60 -21.12
C THR A 165 -12.39 -22.79 -19.97
N GLU A 166 -12.78 -23.12 -18.73
CA GLU A 166 -12.23 -22.50 -17.52
C GLU A 166 -10.71 -22.61 -17.45
N ILE A 167 -10.16 -23.78 -17.75
CA ILE A 167 -8.72 -24.02 -17.78
C ILE A 167 -8.01 -23.05 -18.75
N SER A 168 -8.58 -22.82 -19.92
CA SER A 168 -7.98 -21.91 -20.91
C SER A 168 -8.12 -20.44 -20.48
N LEU A 169 -9.17 -20.08 -19.74
CA LEU A 169 -9.33 -18.75 -19.18
C LEU A 169 -8.29 -18.51 -18.07
N ILE A 170 -8.16 -19.44 -17.14
CA ILE A 170 -7.13 -19.39 -16.08
C ILE A 170 -5.75 -19.21 -16.71
N ALA A 171 -5.38 -20.05 -17.69
CA ALA A 171 -4.09 -19.96 -18.37
C ALA A 171 -3.86 -18.59 -19.04
N ALA A 172 -4.91 -18.01 -19.64
CA ALA A 172 -4.83 -16.69 -20.27
C ALA A 172 -4.65 -15.57 -19.25
N VAL A 173 -5.35 -15.62 -18.10
CA VAL A 173 -5.19 -14.62 -17.02
C VAL A 173 -3.82 -14.75 -16.37
N VAL A 174 -3.34 -15.97 -16.09
CA VAL A 174 -2.00 -16.22 -15.54
C VAL A 174 -0.91 -15.69 -16.49
N ALA A 175 -1.02 -15.95 -17.80
CA ALA A 175 -0.07 -15.41 -18.78
C ALA A 175 -0.08 -13.88 -18.81
N ARG A 176 -1.24 -13.25 -18.68
CA ARG A 176 -1.38 -11.79 -18.61
C ARG A 176 -0.80 -11.22 -17.33
N LEU A 177 -0.96 -11.91 -16.17
CA LEU A 177 -0.29 -11.55 -14.93
C LEU A 177 1.25 -11.61 -15.07
N GLY A 178 1.78 -12.62 -15.73
CA GLY A 178 3.20 -12.70 -16.04
C GLY A 178 3.66 -11.50 -16.89
N ALA A 179 2.93 -11.16 -17.96
CA ALA A 179 3.22 -10.00 -18.78
C ALA A 179 3.10 -8.67 -18.01
N ALA A 180 2.18 -8.59 -17.05
CA ALA A 180 2.04 -7.41 -16.18
C ALA A 180 3.24 -7.27 -15.23
N ALA A 181 3.73 -8.36 -14.67
CA ALA A 181 4.94 -8.36 -13.84
C ALA A 181 6.19 -7.98 -14.66
N ASP A 182 6.31 -8.48 -15.90
CA ASP A 182 7.37 -8.09 -16.82
C ASP A 182 7.32 -6.58 -17.13
N ALA A 183 6.14 -6.03 -17.41
CA ALA A 183 5.94 -4.60 -17.66
C ALA A 183 6.23 -3.75 -16.42
N ALA A 184 5.80 -4.21 -15.24
CA ALA A 184 6.09 -3.56 -13.97
C ALA A 184 7.60 -3.53 -13.69
N ASN A 185 8.29 -4.65 -13.87
CA ASN A 185 9.75 -4.72 -13.71
C ASN A 185 10.47 -3.79 -14.68
N GLU A 186 10.07 -3.74 -15.95
CA GLU A 186 10.67 -2.83 -16.95
C GLU A 186 10.46 -1.36 -16.56
N ALA A 187 9.30 -1.00 -15.99
CA ALA A 187 9.03 0.34 -15.47
C ALA A 187 9.96 0.70 -14.29
N VAL A 188 10.25 -0.24 -13.38
CA VAL A 188 11.24 -0.05 -12.31
C VAL A 188 12.64 0.15 -12.87
N LEU A 189 13.04 -0.66 -13.87
CA LEU A 189 14.32 -0.52 -14.55
C LEU A 189 14.46 0.84 -15.24
N GLU A 190 13.39 1.39 -15.80
CA GLU A 190 13.40 2.74 -16.40
C GLU A 190 13.62 3.82 -15.34
N VAL A 191 13.01 3.72 -14.15
CA VAL A 191 13.29 4.61 -13.02
C VAL A 191 14.77 4.59 -12.67
N THR A 192 15.36 3.40 -12.50
CA THR A 192 16.79 3.23 -12.22
C THR A 192 17.67 3.85 -13.33
N ARG A 193 17.33 3.61 -14.61
CA ARG A 193 18.07 4.22 -15.75
C ARG A 193 18.00 5.73 -15.73
N ASN A 194 16.86 6.32 -15.39
CA ASN A 194 16.67 7.76 -15.34
C ASN A 194 17.43 8.38 -14.16
N ALA A 195 17.40 7.75 -12.98
CA ALA A 195 18.21 8.16 -11.84
C ALA A 195 19.72 8.19 -12.18
N LYS A 196 20.23 7.12 -12.83
CA LYS A 196 21.62 7.06 -13.29
C LYS A 196 21.98 8.13 -14.32
N LYS A 197 21.06 8.50 -15.23
CA LYS A 197 21.27 9.57 -16.22
C LYS A 197 21.27 10.96 -15.58
N ALA A 198 20.50 11.17 -14.51
CA ALA A 198 20.39 12.45 -13.81
C ALA A 198 21.63 12.76 -12.93
N GLN A 199 22.39 11.73 -12.55
CA GLN A 199 23.65 11.90 -11.83
C GLN A 199 24.72 12.47 -12.77
N ALA A 200 25.30 13.65 -12.41
CA ALA A 200 26.35 14.28 -13.22
C ALA A 200 27.57 13.37 -13.31
N PRO A 201 28.27 13.33 -14.46
CA PRO A 201 29.44 12.46 -14.69
C PRO A 201 30.61 12.70 -13.72
N ASP A 202 30.68 13.85 -13.07
CA ASP A 202 31.73 14.17 -12.07
C ASP A 202 31.44 13.60 -10.67
N VAL A 203 30.25 13.07 -10.42
CA VAL A 203 29.87 12.31 -9.21
C VAL A 203 29.91 10.81 -9.51
N ALA A 204 30.88 10.39 -10.31
CA ALA A 204 31.04 9.01 -10.82
C ALA A 204 31.47 7.96 -9.77
N ALA A 205 31.37 8.26 -8.49
CA ALA A 205 31.24 7.26 -7.45
C ALA A 205 29.78 7.31 -6.97
N ALA A 206 28.88 6.63 -7.71
CA ALA A 206 27.61 6.21 -7.10
C ALA A 206 27.94 5.65 -5.72
N ASP A 207 27.30 6.17 -4.68
CA ASP A 207 27.51 5.62 -3.34
C ASP A 207 27.21 4.12 -3.44
N PRO A 208 28.22 3.24 -3.31
CA PRO A 208 28.04 1.81 -3.50
C PRO A 208 27.13 1.18 -2.44
N SER A 209 26.69 1.97 -1.43
CA SER A 209 25.73 1.57 -0.41
C SER A 209 24.27 1.73 -0.85
N LEU A 210 23.99 2.46 -1.95
CA LEU A 210 22.63 2.69 -2.43
C LEU A 210 22.21 1.58 -3.40
N SER A 211 21.20 0.82 -3.01
CA SER A 211 20.57 -0.18 -3.87
C SER A 211 19.77 0.47 -5.01
N PRO A 212 19.72 -0.13 -6.21
CA PRO A 212 18.89 0.37 -7.30
C PRO A 212 17.42 0.39 -6.91
N ALA A 213 16.60 1.19 -7.61
CA ALA A 213 15.17 1.28 -7.38
C ALA A 213 14.52 -0.11 -7.42
N SER A 214 13.72 -0.42 -6.41
CA SER A 214 13.07 -1.73 -6.27
C SER A 214 11.76 -1.64 -5.49
N CYS A 215 10.86 -2.59 -5.74
CA CYS A 215 9.59 -2.71 -5.02
C CYS A 215 9.07 -4.14 -5.02
N THR A 216 8.11 -4.44 -4.14
CA THR A 216 7.27 -5.63 -4.22
C THR A 216 6.25 -5.53 -5.34
N PHE A 217 5.55 -6.60 -5.60
CA PHE A 217 4.44 -6.65 -6.54
C PHE A 217 3.38 -7.63 -6.06
N VAL A 218 2.14 -7.19 -5.98
CA VAL A 218 0.99 -8.07 -5.89
C VAL A 218 -0.13 -7.54 -6.76
N ALA A 219 -0.71 -8.41 -7.57
CA ALA A 219 -1.84 -8.06 -8.42
C ALA A 219 -2.93 -9.12 -8.32
N ALA A 220 -4.18 -8.69 -8.19
CA ALA A 220 -5.35 -9.54 -8.23
C ALA A 220 -6.22 -9.15 -9.42
N VAL A 221 -6.68 -10.15 -10.16
CA VAL A 221 -7.57 -10.00 -11.31
C VAL A 221 -8.85 -10.79 -11.04
N VAL A 222 -9.98 -10.09 -11.06
CA VAL A 222 -11.31 -10.69 -11.05
C VAL A 222 -11.85 -10.67 -12.47
N GLU A 223 -12.25 -11.81 -13.01
CA GLU A 223 -12.98 -11.93 -14.26
C GLU A 223 -14.20 -12.81 -14.03
N GLN A 224 -15.35 -12.19 -13.85
CA GLN A 224 -16.61 -12.87 -13.46
C GLN A 224 -16.42 -13.58 -12.10
N ASP A 225 -16.54 -14.89 -12.08
CA ASP A 225 -16.36 -15.74 -10.90
C ASP A 225 -14.89 -16.22 -10.71
N LEU A 226 -14.00 -15.92 -11.65
CA LEU A 226 -12.60 -16.28 -11.55
C LEU A 226 -11.78 -15.18 -10.85
N LEU A 227 -11.06 -15.56 -9.82
CA LEU A 227 -10.00 -14.75 -9.18
C LEU A 227 -8.64 -15.37 -9.44
N VAL A 228 -7.72 -14.57 -9.95
CA VAL A 228 -6.30 -14.95 -10.12
C VAL A 228 -5.43 -13.90 -9.45
N VAL A 229 -4.51 -14.34 -8.63
CA VAL A 229 -3.55 -13.48 -7.92
C VAL A 229 -2.15 -13.84 -8.34
N GLY A 230 -1.28 -12.85 -8.48
CA GLY A 230 0.15 -13.03 -8.69
C GLY A 230 0.95 -12.13 -7.74
N SER A 231 2.05 -12.64 -7.15
CA SER A 231 2.86 -11.88 -6.21
C SER A 231 4.36 -12.11 -6.38
N VAL A 232 5.15 -11.08 -6.07
CA VAL A 232 6.61 -11.08 -5.88
C VAL A 232 6.91 -10.20 -4.67
N GLY A 233 7.56 -10.74 -3.64
CA GLY A 233 7.78 -10.06 -2.38
C GLY A 233 6.80 -10.50 -1.30
N ASP A 234 6.47 -9.62 -0.36
CA ASP A 234 5.67 -9.89 0.83
C ASP A 234 4.40 -9.05 0.96
N SER A 235 4.05 -8.26 -0.05
CA SER A 235 2.70 -7.71 -0.18
C SER A 235 1.71 -8.85 -0.42
N ARG A 236 0.54 -8.80 0.21
CA ARG A 236 -0.36 -9.96 0.30
C ARG A 236 -1.74 -9.72 -0.33
N ALA A 237 -2.39 -10.81 -0.72
CA ALA A 237 -3.81 -10.84 -1.10
C ALA A 237 -4.55 -11.87 -0.27
N TYR A 238 -5.81 -11.53 0.08
CA TYR A 238 -6.68 -12.37 0.89
C TYR A 238 -8.08 -12.43 0.29
N TRP A 239 -8.69 -13.60 0.38
CA TRP A 239 -10.13 -13.76 0.23
C TRP A 239 -10.77 -13.87 1.61
N VAL A 240 -11.72 -12.99 1.90
CA VAL A 240 -12.47 -12.93 3.16
C VAL A 240 -13.94 -13.12 2.84
N PRO A 241 -14.47 -14.36 2.89
CA PRO A 241 -15.89 -14.62 2.62
C PRO A 241 -16.76 -14.04 3.74
N ASP A 242 -18.02 -13.73 3.45
CA ASP A 242 -18.96 -13.26 4.49
C ASP A 242 -19.23 -14.34 5.55
N VAL A 243 -19.12 -15.59 5.15
CA VAL A 243 -19.29 -16.77 6.03
C VAL A 243 -18.22 -17.81 5.66
N GLY A 244 -17.47 -18.26 6.63
CA GLY A 244 -16.43 -19.26 6.41
C GLY A 244 -15.02 -18.76 6.78
N GLU A 245 -14.01 -19.51 6.38
CA GLU A 245 -12.62 -19.19 6.72
C GLU A 245 -11.99 -18.29 5.66
N ALA A 246 -11.26 -17.28 6.11
CA ALA A 246 -10.47 -16.44 5.23
C ALA A 246 -9.24 -17.19 4.70
N ILE A 247 -8.86 -16.89 3.47
CA ILE A 247 -7.77 -17.55 2.75
C ILE A 247 -6.70 -16.51 2.37
N ALA A 248 -5.46 -16.73 2.79
CA ALA A 248 -4.32 -16.02 2.21
C ALA A 248 -4.05 -16.60 0.81
N LEU A 249 -4.09 -15.75 -0.21
CA LEU A 249 -3.93 -16.13 -1.61
C LEU A 249 -2.48 -16.01 -2.08
N THR A 250 -1.62 -15.41 -1.27
CA THR A 250 -0.19 -15.22 -1.52
C THR A 250 0.64 -15.93 -0.47
N LEU A 251 1.87 -16.24 -0.83
CA LEU A 251 2.89 -16.74 0.07
C LEU A 251 4.10 -15.80 -0.06
N ASP A 252 4.57 -15.27 1.06
CA ASP A 252 5.61 -14.26 1.04
C ASP A 252 6.95 -14.80 0.50
N ASP A 253 7.60 -13.98 -0.30
CA ASP A 253 9.01 -14.14 -0.63
C ASP A 253 9.85 -13.42 0.45
N SER A 254 9.88 -13.95 1.67
CA SER A 254 10.57 -13.36 2.81
C SER A 254 11.41 -14.37 3.60
N PHE A 255 12.37 -13.86 4.36
CA PHE A 255 13.17 -14.70 5.24
C PHE A 255 12.31 -15.34 6.34
N ALA A 256 11.33 -14.61 6.88
CA ALA A 256 10.36 -15.15 7.84
C ALA A 256 9.62 -16.36 7.26
N GLN A 257 9.14 -16.26 6.02
CA GLN A 257 8.43 -17.36 5.35
C GLN A 257 9.34 -18.59 5.11
N MET A 258 10.62 -18.37 4.80
CA MET A 258 11.59 -19.46 4.71
C MET A 258 11.75 -20.20 6.05
N GLN A 259 11.80 -19.46 7.17
CA GLN A 259 11.86 -20.05 8.50
C GLN A 259 10.58 -20.83 8.83
N ILE A 260 9.40 -20.28 8.53
CA ILE A 260 8.10 -20.96 8.72
C ILE A 260 8.08 -22.28 7.93
N ALA A 261 8.57 -22.29 6.70
CA ALA A 261 8.66 -23.50 5.89
C ALA A 261 9.57 -24.58 6.48
N THR A 262 10.53 -24.22 7.33
CA THR A 262 11.37 -25.17 8.08
C THR A 262 10.81 -25.59 9.42
N GLY A 263 9.61 -25.08 9.79
CA GLY A 263 8.90 -25.46 11.02
C GLY A 263 9.05 -24.47 12.19
N VAL A 264 9.65 -23.29 11.97
CA VAL A 264 9.64 -22.21 12.96
C VAL A 264 8.20 -21.67 13.09
N LEU A 265 7.77 -21.38 14.31
CA LEU A 265 6.45 -20.80 14.53
C LEU A 265 6.35 -19.42 13.86
N ARG A 266 5.20 -19.12 13.22
CA ARG A 266 4.97 -17.85 12.53
C ARG A 266 5.30 -16.64 13.42
N ALA A 267 4.79 -16.58 14.63
CA ALA A 267 5.03 -15.48 15.57
C ALA A 267 6.52 -15.28 15.90
N GLU A 268 7.31 -16.35 15.93
CA GLU A 268 8.76 -16.29 16.15
C GLU A 268 9.48 -15.81 14.90
N ALA A 269 9.16 -16.35 13.74
CA ALA A 269 9.76 -15.99 12.45
C ALA A 269 9.51 -14.53 12.10
N GLU A 270 8.28 -14.03 12.31
CA GLU A 270 7.87 -12.66 12.00
C GLU A 270 8.33 -11.62 13.03
N SER A 271 8.81 -12.02 14.22
CA SER A 271 9.38 -11.12 15.22
C SER A 271 10.92 -11.02 15.18
N GLY A 272 11.58 -11.76 14.32
CA GLY A 272 13.04 -11.81 14.21
C GLY A 272 13.62 -10.55 13.56
N PRO A 273 14.92 -10.28 13.74
CA PRO A 273 15.57 -9.07 13.20
C PRO A 273 15.64 -9.02 11.66
N GLN A 274 15.36 -10.12 10.97
CA GLN A 274 15.32 -10.23 9.51
C GLN A 274 13.93 -10.59 8.99
N SER A 275 12.89 -10.45 9.82
CA SER A 275 11.51 -10.86 9.48
C SER A 275 11.01 -10.17 8.20
N HIS A 276 11.36 -8.89 8.01
CA HIS A 276 10.97 -8.09 6.86
C HIS A 276 11.97 -8.13 5.68
N ALA A 277 12.98 -9.01 5.75
CA ALA A 277 13.91 -9.17 4.62
C ALA A 277 13.23 -9.99 3.51
N ILE A 278 12.87 -9.31 2.42
CA ILE A 278 12.34 -9.96 1.23
C ILE A 278 13.44 -10.69 0.44
N THR A 279 13.09 -11.76 -0.25
CA THR A 279 14.00 -12.60 -1.03
C THR A 279 13.79 -12.48 -2.53
N ARG A 280 12.67 -11.86 -2.95
CA ARG A 280 12.33 -11.54 -4.34
C ARG A 280 11.65 -10.19 -4.42
N TRP A 281 11.93 -9.44 -5.48
CA TRP A 281 11.38 -8.10 -5.73
C TRP A 281 11.40 -7.78 -7.22
N LEU A 282 10.89 -6.62 -7.63
CA LEU A 282 11.10 -6.02 -8.95
C LEU A 282 12.27 -5.05 -8.88
N GLY A 283 13.18 -5.09 -9.84
CA GLY A 283 14.34 -4.19 -9.90
C GLY A 283 15.52 -4.77 -10.67
N GLU A 284 16.59 -3.97 -10.82
CA GLU A 284 17.76 -4.32 -11.60
C GLU A 284 18.57 -5.49 -11.01
N ASP A 285 18.59 -5.60 -9.69
CA ASP A 285 19.29 -6.64 -8.94
C ASP A 285 18.36 -7.77 -8.47
N ALA A 286 17.14 -7.80 -8.98
CA ALA A 286 16.16 -8.82 -8.64
C ALA A 286 16.63 -10.21 -9.07
N PRO A 287 16.61 -11.23 -8.18
CA PRO A 287 16.98 -12.58 -8.54
C PRO A 287 15.98 -13.24 -9.50
N ASP A 288 14.71 -12.91 -9.36
CA ASP A 288 13.60 -13.35 -10.22
C ASP A 288 12.38 -12.47 -9.96
N HIS A 289 11.70 -12.02 -11.01
CA HIS A 289 10.48 -11.19 -10.96
C HIS A 289 9.23 -11.93 -11.46
N LYS A 290 9.30 -13.23 -11.70
CA LYS A 290 8.12 -14.00 -12.12
C LYS A 290 7.17 -14.19 -10.95
N PRO A 291 5.88 -13.79 -11.08
CA PRO A 291 4.95 -13.89 -9.98
C PRO A 291 4.61 -15.36 -9.63
N ALA A 292 4.59 -15.67 -8.35
CA ALA A 292 3.87 -16.83 -7.86
C ALA A 292 2.39 -16.59 -8.05
N THR A 293 1.61 -17.60 -8.49
CA THR A 293 0.19 -17.41 -8.82
C THR A 293 -0.71 -18.35 -8.03
N ALA A 294 -1.86 -17.82 -7.61
CA ALA A 294 -2.97 -18.57 -7.04
C ALA A 294 -4.26 -18.29 -7.83
N THR A 295 -5.13 -19.28 -7.90
CA THR A 295 -6.42 -19.19 -8.59
C THR A 295 -7.54 -19.68 -7.71
N MET A 296 -8.70 -19.04 -7.80
CA MET A 296 -9.88 -19.39 -7.02
C MET A 296 -11.14 -19.07 -7.81
N THR A 297 -12.17 -19.92 -7.71
CA THR A 297 -13.51 -19.61 -8.20
C THR A 297 -14.32 -19.00 -7.07
N LEU A 298 -14.86 -17.80 -7.30
CA LEU A 298 -15.65 -17.05 -6.33
C LEU A 298 -17.10 -17.53 -6.36
N THR A 299 -17.50 -18.35 -5.40
CA THR A 299 -18.84 -18.95 -5.33
C THR A 299 -19.73 -18.32 -4.27
N GLU A 300 -19.20 -17.47 -3.44
CA GLU A 300 -19.90 -16.84 -2.32
C GLU A 300 -19.53 -15.36 -2.18
N PRO A 301 -20.39 -14.54 -1.55
CA PRO A 301 -20.07 -13.14 -1.33
C PRO A 301 -18.94 -12.97 -0.31
N GLY A 302 -18.13 -11.93 -0.51
CA GLY A 302 -16.98 -11.65 0.36
C GLY A 302 -16.17 -10.45 -0.10
N TRP A 303 -15.02 -10.27 0.53
CA TRP A 303 -14.06 -9.25 0.26
C TRP A 303 -12.77 -9.82 -0.33
N LEU A 304 -12.35 -9.27 -1.43
CA LEU A 304 -10.96 -9.39 -1.87
C LEU A 304 -10.20 -8.22 -1.28
N LEU A 305 -9.15 -8.51 -0.51
CA LEU A 305 -8.23 -7.52 0.04
C LEU A 305 -6.84 -7.76 -0.52
N VAL A 306 -6.19 -6.70 -1.00
CA VAL A 306 -4.78 -6.67 -1.41
C VAL A 306 -4.09 -5.56 -0.63
N CYS A 307 -2.96 -5.84 0.03
CA CYS A 307 -2.33 -4.87 0.92
C CYS A 307 -0.80 -5.02 0.99
N SER A 308 -0.12 -3.93 1.39
CA SER A 308 1.28 -3.93 1.79
C SER A 308 1.46 -4.44 3.22
N ASP A 309 2.71 -4.61 3.63
CA ASP A 309 3.08 -5.10 4.96
C ASP A 309 2.70 -4.14 6.09
N GLY A 310 2.62 -2.83 5.82
CA GLY A 310 2.16 -1.83 6.79
C GLY A 310 0.76 -2.07 7.35
N LEU A 311 -0.08 -2.87 6.66
CA LEU A 311 -1.34 -3.35 7.20
C LEU A 311 -1.19 -4.71 7.89
N TRP A 312 -0.69 -5.73 7.17
CA TRP A 312 -0.72 -7.09 7.67
C TRP A 312 0.30 -7.37 8.78
N ASN A 313 1.33 -6.55 8.97
CA ASN A 313 2.26 -6.65 10.09
C ASN A 313 1.58 -6.58 11.47
N TYR A 314 0.41 -5.97 11.56
CA TYR A 314 -0.38 -5.89 12.79
C TYR A 314 -1.43 -7.01 12.92
N CYS A 315 -1.71 -7.76 11.85
CA CYS A 315 -2.68 -8.87 11.81
C CYS A 315 -2.28 -9.89 10.74
N SER A 316 -1.15 -10.58 10.95
CA SER A 316 -0.50 -11.43 9.95
C SER A 316 -1.31 -12.69 9.59
N ALA A 317 -2.06 -13.27 10.52
CA ALA A 317 -2.84 -14.46 10.22
C ALA A 317 -4.14 -14.08 9.47
N ALA A 318 -4.52 -14.90 8.48
CA ALA A 318 -5.70 -14.63 7.66
C ALA A 318 -6.99 -14.49 8.48
N HIS A 319 -7.14 -15.25 9.57
CA HIS A 319 -8.31 -15.16 10.44
C HIS A 319 -8.34 -13.85 11.24
N ASP A 320 -7.21 -13.33 11.73
CA ASP A 320 -7.14 -12.05 12.44
C ASP A 320 -7.51 -10.90 11.51
N LEU A 321 -7.02 -10.97 10.27
CA LEU A 321 -7.37 -9.99 9.24
C LEU A 321 -8.85 -10.04 8.87
N ALA A 322 -9.43 -11.24 8.77
CA ALA A 322 -10.87 -11.40 8.53
C ALA A 322 -11.71 -10.84 9.66
N ASP A 323 -11.34 -11.08 10.90
CA ASP A 323 -12.02 -10.52 12.08
C ASP A 323 -11.96 -8.98 12.06
N LEU A 324 -10.83 -8.40 11.66
CA LEU A 324 -10.69 -6.96 11.48
C LEU A 324 -11.61 -6.44 10.38
N VAL A 325 -11.63 -7.07 9.20
CA VAL A 325 -12.49 -6.70 8.07
C VAL A 325 -13.97 -6.81 8.46
N HIS A 326 -14.39 -7.92 9.07
CA HIS A 326 -15.79 -8.15 9.45
C HIS A 326 -16.23 -7.20 10.57
N SER A 327 -15.42 -7.02 11.62
CA SER A 327 -15.77 -6.10 12.71
C SER A 327 -15.87 -4.67 12.21
N THR A 328 -14.98 -4.23 11.32
CA THR A 328 -14.97 -2.89 10.76
C THR A 328 -16.17 -2.67 9.83
N SER A 329 -16.39 -3.57 8.86
CA SER A 329 -17.48 -3.44 7.88
C SER A 329 -18.87 -3.56 8.49
N SER A 330 -19.01 -4.22 9.63
CA SER A 330 -20.31 -4.38 10.32
C SER A 330 -20.73 -3.19 11.17
N THR A 331 -19.89 -2.18 11.36
CA THR A 331 -20.19 -1.02 12.22
C THR A 331 -21.36 -0.17 11.68
N SER A 332 -21.48 -0.08 10.36
CA SER A 332 -22.61 0.60 9.69
C SER A 332 -22.69 0.16 8.21
N PRO A 333 -23.84 0.38 7.53
CA PRO A 333 -23.91 0.13 6.08
C PRO A 333 -22.88 0.93 5.27
N ALA A 334 -22.56 2.16 5.69
CA ALA A 334 -21.53 2.98 5.03
C ALA A 334 -20.12 2.40 5.22
N ALA A 335 -19.84 1.75 6.35
CA ALA A 335 -18.56 1.11 6.61
C ALA A 335 -18.34 -0.17 5.77
N ALA A 336 -19.39 -0.69 5.15
CA ALA A 336 -19.33 -1.80 4.20
C ALA A 336 -19.07 -1.36 2.75
N GLU A 337 -18.90 -0.05 2.51
CA GLU A 337 -18.45 0.45 1.21
C GLU A 337 -16.92 0.29 1.10
N PRO A 338 -16.37 -0.14 -0.06
CA PRO A 338 -14.94 -0.45 -0.19
C PRO A 338 -14.01 0.71 0.22
N LEU A 339 -14.33 1.95 -0.15
CA LEU A 339 -13.51 3.10 0.20
C LEU A 339 -13.52 3.35 1.72
N ALA A 340 -14.70 3.34 2.33
CA ALA A 340 -14.82 3.55 3.77
C ALA A 340 -14.13 2.44 4.58
N LEU A 341 -14.23 1.20 4.12
CA LEU A 341 -13.52 0.08 4.73
C LEU A 341 -12.00 0.23 4.59
N ALA A 342 -11.49 0.60 3.41
CA ALA A 342 -10.06 0.84 3.19
C ALA A 342 -9.53 1.95 4.10
N GLU A 343 -10.24 3.08 4.20
CA GLU A 343 -9.91 4.18 5.13
C GLU A 343 -9.86 3.71 6.59
N ALA A 344 -10.83 2.90 6.99
CA ALA A 344 -10.90 2.39 8.36
C ALA A 344 -9.76 1.40 8.67
N LEU A 345 -9.39 0.52 7.72
CA LEU A 345 -8.26 -0.40 7.87
C LEU A 345 -6.93 0.35 7.98
N VAL A 346 -6.71 1.35 7.12
CA VAL A 346 -5.53 2.22 7.17
C VAL A 346 -5.47 3.01 8.48
N SER A 347 -6.60 3.58 8.91
CA SER A 347 -6.69 4.30 10.19
C SER A 347 -6.42 3.38 11.38
N TRP A 348 -6.90 2.13 11.33
CA TRP A 348 -6.63 1.13 12.34
C TRP A 348 -5.14 0.80 12.40
N ALA A 349 -4.47 0.54 11.28
CA ALA A 349 -3.04 0.25 11.24
C ALA A 349 -2.20 1.42 11.77
N LYS A 350 -2.59 2.67 11.44
CA LYS A 350 -1.98 3.88 12.02
C LYS A 350 -2.15 3.92 13.54
N ALA A 351 -3.30 3.52 14.06
CA ALA A 351 -3.54 3.45 15.51
C ALA A 351 -2.72 2.35 16.21
N GLN A 352 -2.33 1.28 15.49
CA GLN A 352 -1.39 0.27 16.00
C GLN A 352 0.07 0.77 16.06
N GLY A 353 0.39 1.88 15.39
CA GLY A 353 1.73 2.48 15.40
C GLY A 353 2.13 3.13 14.09
N GLY A 354 1.52 2.73 12.96
CA GLY A 354 1.76 3.30 11.63
C GLY A 354 3.25 3.34 11.28
N GLN A 355 3.97 2.26 11.54
CA GLN A 355 5.43 2.22 11.44
C GLN A 355 5.89 2.27 9.99
N ASP A 356 5.08 1.71 9.07
CA ASP A 356 5.36 1.70 7.64
C ASP A 356 4.32 2.45 6.82
N ASN A 357 4.54 2.54 5.51
CA ASN A 357 3.55 2.93 4.53
C ASN A 357 2.44 1.88 4.49
N ILE A 358 1.20 2.28 4.32
CA ILE A 358 0.03 1.41 4.47
C ILE A 358 -0.82 1.50 3.22
N SER A 359 -0.97 0.39 2.53
CA SER A 359 -1.86 0.27 1.37
C SER A 359 -2.90 -0.81 1.59
N ALA A 360 -4.16 -0.48 1.34
CA ALA A 360 -5.28 -1.41 1.36
C ALA A 360 -6.17 -1.19 0.13
N ALA A 361 -6.23 -2.19 -0.75
CA ALA A 361 -7.10 -2.22 -1.92
C ALA A 361 -8.17 -3.30 -1.73
N LEU A 362 -9.42 -2.94 -1.93
CA LEU A 362 -10.59 -3.77 -1.65
C LEU A 362 -11.53 -3.88 -2.84
N ALA A 363 -12.04 -5.07 -3.06
CA ALA A 363 -13.19 -5.28 -3.93
C ALA A 363 -14.29 -6.04 -3.17
N ARG A 364 -15.52 -5.53 -3.23
CA ARG A 364 -16.70 -6.21 -2.71
C ARG A 364 -17.26 -7.14 -3.79
N ILE A 365 -17.16 -8.44 -3.59
CA ILE A 365 -17.62 -9.43 -4.53
C ILE A 365 -18.99 -9.96 -4.08
N GLN A 366 -19.90 -10.02 -5.03
CA GLN A 366 -21.22 -10.63 -4.90
C GLN A 366 -21.43 -11.48 -6.15
N PRO A 367 -21.15 -12.79 -6.10
CA PRO A 367 -21.39 -13.68 -7.22
C PRO A 367 -22.86 -13.65 -7.63
N ALA A 368 -23.13 -13.82 -8.94
CA ALA A 368 -24.46 -13.73 -9.51
C ALA A 368 -25.38 -14.90 -9.09
#